data_168de5bdeaadd645ada43273e61e6b5e
#
_entry.id   168de5bdeaadd645ada43273e61e6b5e
#
_cell.length_a   1.000
_cell.length_b   1.000
_cell.length_c   1.000
_cell.angle_alpha   90.00
_cell.angle_beta   90.00
_cell.angle_gamma   90.00
#
_symmetry.space_group_name_H-M   'P 1'
#
loop_
_entity.id
_entity.type
_entity.pdbx_description
1 polymer ?
#
loop_
_entity_poly.entity_id
_entity_poly.type
_entity_poly.pdbx_seq_one_letter_code
_entity_poly.pdbx_strand_id
1 'polypeptide(L)'
;QLTQKLIDQYNAFVPTQLAEKYADDPAQAPHVNGALTIGENIGDLSGVNIALKAYAFALDEAAGREKNGSMESIEASLSEAPEIDGFTGLQRFFLSYASIWRTKNRDELAEQYLQIDPHSPAECRTNGIARNVDLFYKAFDVKPEDGMWLDPDQRVRIW
;
A
#
# COMPACT_ATOMS: atom_id res chain seq x y z
N GLN A 1 1.56 -6.66 -18.92
CA GLN A 1 0.17 -6.44 -18.47
C GLN A 1 0.09 -5.95 -17.01
N LEU A 2 0.61 -6.70 -16.01
CA LEU A 2 0.53 -6.29 -14.59
C LEU A 2 1.32 -5.00 -14.30
N THR A 3 2.52 -4.87 -14.87
CA THR A 3 3.35 -3.67 -14.75
C THR A 3 2.63 -2.43 -15.27
N GLN A 4 1.97 -2.52 -16.44
CA GLN A 4 1.23 -1.39 -17.00
C GLN A 4 0.05 -1.00 -16.12
N LYS A 5 -0.66 -1.99 -15.57
CA LYS A 5 -1.77 -1.73 -14.64
C LYS A 5 -1.31 -0.94 -13.41
N LEU A 6 -0.16 -1.30 -12.84
CA LEU A 6 0.41 -0.57 -11.70
C LEU A 6 0.87 0.85 -12.10
N ILE A 7 1.50 1.01 -13.28
CA ILE A 7 1.84 2.33 -13.82
C ILE A 7 0.60 3.22 -13.93
N ASP A 8 -0.49 2.68 -14.50
CA ASP A 8 -1.73 3.43 -14.71
C ASP A 8 -2.38 3.84 -13.38
N GLN A 9 -2.35 2.97 -12.36
CA GLN A 9 -2.79 3.31 -11.02
C GLN A 9 -2.02 4.50 -10.43
N TYR A 10 -0.70 4.50 -10.57
CA TYR A 10 0.14 5.55 -10.02
C TYR A 10 0.05 6.85 -10.80
N ASN A 11 -0.11 6.80 -12.12
CA ASN A 11 -0.38 7.98 -12.95
C ASN A 11 -1.67 8.71 -12.57
N ALA A 12 -2.62 8.02 -11.93
CA ALA A 12 -3.85 8.63 -11.45
C ALA A 12 -3.70 9.41 -10.14
N PHE A 13 -2.60 9.21 -9.39
CA PHE A 13 -2.41 9.89 -8.11
C PHE A 13 -1.94 11.33 -8.30
N VAL A 14 -2.61 12.22 -7.59
CA VAL A 14 -2.12 13.56 -7.23
C VAL A 14 -1.90 13.55 -5.72
N PRO A 15 -0.70 13.86 -5.22
CA PRO A 15 -0.47 13.95 -3.77
C PRO A 15 -1.44 14.95 -3.13
N THR A 16 -2.04 14.61 -1.99
CA THR A 16 -3.05 15.44 -1.32
C THR A 16 -2.57 16.88 -1.11
N GLN A 17 -1.32 17.04 -0.67
CA GLN A 17 -0.67 18.34 -0.49
C GLN A 17 -0.71 19.19 -1.76
N LEU A 18 -0.46 18.60 -2.93
CA LEU A 18 -0.44 19.32 -4.21
C LEU A 18 -1.87 19.51 -4.74
N ALA A 19 -2.78 18.57 -4.50
CA ALA A 19 -4.19 18.78 -4.80
C ALA A 19 -4.76 19.98 -4.03
N GLU A 20 -4.39 20.16 -2.78
CA GLU A 20 -4.74 21.34 -1.97
C GLU A 20 -4.14 22.64 -2.51
N LYS A 21 -2.86 22.62 -2.90
CA LYS A 21 -2.18 23.78 -3.50
C LYS A 21 -2.83 24.25 -4.80
N TYR A 22 -3.30 23.30 -5.60
CA TYR A 22 -3.92 23.55 -6.91
C TYR A 22 -5.46 23.50 -6.86
N ALA A 23 -6.07 23.72 -5.70
CA ALA A 23 -7.52 23.60 -5.52
C ALA A 23 -8.33 24.53 -6.44
N ASP A 24 -7.80 25.73 -6.77
CA ASP A 24 -8.44 26.71 -7.67
C ASP A 24 -8.35 26.30 -9.15
N ASP A 25 -7.38 25.47 -9.53
CA ASP A 25 -7.23 24.91 -10.89
C ASP A 25 -6.67 23.47 -10.82
N PRO A 26 -7.51 22.48 -10.50
CA PRO A 26 -7.09 21.09 -10.32
C PRO A 26 -6.43 20.48 -11.56
N ALA A 27 -6.67 21.03 -12.76
CA ALA A 27 -6.07 20.54 -14.01
C ALA A 27 -4.54 20.84 -14.07
N GLN A 28 -4.06 21.78 -13.27
CA GLN A 28 -2.63 22.11 -13.16
C GLN A 28 -1.89 21.26 -12.12
N ALA A 29 -2.61 20.51 -11.29
CA ALA A 29 -1.98 19.70 -10.26
C ALA A 29 -1.11 18.60 -10.88
N PRO A 30 0.17 18.49 -10.50
CA PRO A 30 1.05 17.49 -11.08
C PRO A 30 0.73 16.09 -10.55
N HIS A 31 0.69 15.13 -11.46
CA HIS A 31 0.48 13.73 -11.15
C HIS A 31 1.80 13.00 -10.87
N VAL A 32 1.70 11.88 -10.17
CA VAL A 32 2.81 10.93 -10.04
C VAL A 32 3.17 10.37 -11.42
N ASN A 33 4.47 10.24 -11.70
CA ASN A 33 4.95 9.55 -12.90
C ASN A 33 5.11 8.04 -12.60
N GLY A 34 4.06 7.26 -12.87
CA GLY A 34 4.04 5.84 -12.61
C GLY A 34 5.13 5.06 -13.37
N ALA A 35 5.53 5.51 -14.54
CA ALA A 35 6.60 4.87 -15.32
C ALA A 35 8.00 5.12 -14.68
N LEU A 36 8.23 6.31 -14.13
CA LEU A 36 9.46 6.63 -13.40
C LEU A 36 9.56 5.81 -12.10
N THR A 37 8.45 5.63 -11.40
CA THR A 37 8.41 5.06 -10.04
C THR A 37 8.12 3.55 -10.01
N ILE A 38 7.90 2.91 -11.15
CA ILE A 38 7.42 1.52 -11.23
C ILE A 38 8.32 0.51 -10.52
N GLY A 39 9.63 0.68 -10.59
CA GLY A 39 10.59 -0.23 -9.97
C GLY A 39 10.42 -0.29 -8.45
N GLU A 40 10.34 0.87 -7.83
CA GLU A 40 10.14 1.01 -6.38
C GLU A 40 8.73 0.57 -5.95
N ASN A 41 7.70 0.89 -6.75
CA ASN A 41 6.34 0.46 -6.46
C ASN A 41 6.19 -1.08 -6.51
N ILE A 42 6.87 -1.76 -7.44
CA ILE A 42 6.93 -3.23 -7.47
C ILE A 42 7.67 -3.75 -6.24
N GLY A 43 8.78 -3.13 -5.86
CA GLY A 43 9.54 -3.48 -4.66
C GLY A 43 8.71 -3.38 -3.39
N ASP A 44 7.98 -2.28 -3.22
CA ASP A 44 7.10 -2.06 -2.08
C ASP A 44 5.95 -3.09 -2.01
N LEU A 45 5.27 -3.33 -3.13
CA LEU A 45 4.16 -4.29 -3.19
C LEU A 45 4.64 -5.72 -2.88
N SER A 46 5.78 -6.10 -3.44
CA SER A 46 6.40 -7.40 -3.15
C SER A 46 6.82 -7.49 -1.69
N GLY A 47 7.45 -6.46 -1.17
CA GLY A 47 7.93 -6.38 0.22
C GLY A 47 6.80 -6.53 1.23
N VAL A 48 5.68 -5.85 1.02
CA VAL A 48 4.49 -5.97 1.88
C VAL A 48 3.92 -7.39 1.88
N ASN A 49 3.80 -8.02 0.71
CA ASN A 49 3.30 -9.40 0.61
C ASN A 49 4.25 -10.42 1.28
N ILE A 50 5.56 -10.26 1.09
CA ILE A 50 6.57 -11.09 1.76
C ILE A 50 6.52 -10.89 3.28
N ALA A 51 6.37 -9.66 3.75
CA ALA A 51 6.31 -9.35 5.17
C ALA A 51 5.03 -9.92 5.83
N LEU A 52 3.88 -9.89 5.16
CA LEU A 52 2.65 -10.54 5.63
C LEU A 52 2.84 -12.06 5.78
N LYS A 53 3.47 -12.69 4.80
CA LYS A 53 3.80 -14.12 4.86
C LYS A 53 4.79 -14.44 5.99
N ALA A 54 5.82 -13.61 6.16
CA ALA A 54 6.78 -13.77 7.24
C ALA A 54 6.12 -13.61 8.63
N TYR A 55 5.18 -12.68 8.76
CA TYR A 55 4.41 -12.49 9.99
C TYR A 55 3.54 -13.71 10.31
N ALA A 56 2.83 -14.26 9.32
CA ALA A 56 2.07 -15.51 9.50
C ALA A 56 2.97 -16.66 9.97
N PHE A 57 4.12 -16.83 9.34
CA PHE A 57 5.09 -17.86 9.73
C PHE A 57 5.66 -17.68 11.13
N ALA A 58 5.87 -16.45 11.57
CA ALA A 58 6.29 -16.18 12.93
C ALA A 58 5.22 -16.54 13.96
N LEU A 59 3.95 -16.31 13.65
CA LEU A 59 2.81 -16.72 14.47
C LEU A 59 2.69 -18.24 14.54
N ASP A 60 2.85 -18.94 13.42
CA ASP A 60 2.82 -20.41 13.36
C ASP A 60 3.95 -21.02 14.18
N GLU A 61 5.16 -20.46 14.05
CA GLU A 61 6.32 -20.90 14.83
C GLU A 61 6.10 -20.73 16.33
N ALA A 62 5.61 -19.56 16.74
CA ALA A 62 5.29 -19.28 18.13
C ALA A 62 4.21 -20.20 18.71
N ALA A 63 3.27 -20.66 17.86
CA ALA A 63 2.20 -21.60 18.22
C ALA A 63 2.59 -23.08 18.04
N GLY A 64 3.82 -23.37 17.63
CA GLY A 64 4.26 -24.75 17.34
C GLY A 64 3.57 -25.42 16.15
N ARG A 65 3.06 -24.62 15.21
CA ARG A 65 2.38 -25.10 13.99
C ARG A 65 3.37 -25.24 12.84
N GLU A 66 3.02 -26.09 11.89
CA GLU A 66 3.75 -26.20 10.62
C GLU A 66 3.46 -24.99 9.73
N LYS A 67 4.52 -24.43 9.14
CA LYS A 67 4.43 -23.26 8.24
C LYS A 67 3.87 -23.69 6.89
N ASN A 68 2.74 -23.11 6.49
CA ASN A 68 2.14 -23.32 5.19
C ASN A 68 2.03 -22.00 4.41
N GLY A 69 2.61 -21.96 3.22
CA GLY A 69 2.66 -20.77 2.37
C GLY A 69 1.42 -20.52 1.52
N SER A 70 0.35 -21.30 1.65
CA SER A 70 -0.91 -21.01 0.95
C SER A 70 -1.56 -19.73 1.49
N MET A 71 -2.25 -19.00 0.64
CA MET A 71 -2.94 -17.75 1.06
C MET A 71 -3.98 -18.03 2.15
N GLU A 72 -4.70 -19.13 2.07
CA GLU A 72 -5.67 -19.54 3.10
C GLU A 72 -5.00 -19.76 4.47
N SER A 73 -3.86 -20.45 4.50
CA SER A 73 -3.11 -20.68 5.75
C SER A 73 -2.53 -19.37 6.31
N ILE A 74 -1.98 -18.51 5.45
CA ILE A 74 -1.45 -17.22 5.84
C ILE A 74 -2.56 -16.37 6.48
N GLU A 75 -3.72 -16.30 5.84
CA GLU A 75 -4.86 -15.55 6.36
C GLU A 75 -5.36 -16.10 7.70
N ALA A 76 -5.46 -17.43 7.82
CA ALA A 76 -5.86 -18.08 9.06
C ALA A 76 -4.89 -17.72 10.21
N SER A 77 -3.60 -17.86 9.98
CA SER A 77 -2.57 -17.54 10.99
C SER A 77 -2.60 -16.06 11.41
N LEU A 78 -2.76 -15.14 10.43
CA LEU A 78 -2.84 -13.70 10.72
C LEU A 78 -4.12 -13.32 11.46
N SER A 79 -5.22 -14.04 11.25
CA SER A 79 -6.49 -13.82 11.94
C SER A 79 -6.44 -14.24 13.42
N GLU A 80 -5.53 -15.14 13.79
CA GLU A 80 -5.29 -15.58 15.17
C GLU A 80 -4.31 -14.68 15.93
N ALA A 81 -3.70 -13.69 15.26
CA ALA A 81 -2.80 -12.77 15.92
C ALA A 81 -3.51 -12.04 17.07
N PRO A 82 -2.89 -11.90 18.25
CA PRO A 82 -3.53 -11.29 19.39
C PRO A 82 -3.91 -9.84 19.09
N GLU A 83 -5.10 -9.45 19.55
CA GLU A 83 -5.51 -8.05 19.56
C GLU A 83 -4.73 -7.29 20.63
N ILE A 84 -4.17 -6.12 20.29
CA ILE A 84 -3.41 -5.25 21.22
C ILE A 84 -3.94 -3.83 21.03
N ASP A 85 -4.27 -3.17 22.13
CA ASP A 85 -4.80 -1.79 22.14
C ASP A 85 -6.02 -1.57 21.22
N GLY A 86 -6.87 -2.59 21.08
CA GLY A 86 -8.07 -2.54 20.22
C GLY A 86 -7.78 -2.74 18.73
N PHE A 87 -6.55 -3.11 18.35
CA PHE A 87 -6.18 -3.38 16.95
C PHE A 87 -5.85 -4.85 16.73
N THR A 88 -6.42 -5.42 15.67
CA THR A 88 -6.05 -6.76 15.20
C THR A 88 -4.60 -6.80 14.71
N GLY A 89 -4.00 -7.98 14.60
CA GLY A 89 -2.65 -8.15 14.07
C GLY A 89 -2.49 -7.57 12.66
N LEU A 90 -3.48 -7.77 11.77
CA LEU A 90 -3.49 -7.20 10.43
C LEU A 90 -3.58 -5.67 10.44
N GLN A 91 -4.43 -5.09 11.27
CA GLN A 91 -4.51 -3.63 11.42
C GLN A 91 -3.18 -3.04 11.89
N ARG A 92 -2.56 -3.64 12.91
CA ARG A 92 -1.25 -3.19 13.38
C ARG A 92 -0.17 -3.28 12.30
N PHE A 93 -0.19 -4.34 11.49
CA PHE A 93 0.75 -4.49 10.37
C PHE A 93 0.64 -3.30 9.41
N PHE A 94 -0.55 -3.00 8.90
CA PHE A 94 -0.74 -1.89 7.95
C PHE A 94 -0.50 -0.52 8.56
N LEU A 95 -0.91 -0.30 9.82
CA LEU A 95 -0.63 0.95 10.55
C LEU A 95 0.88 1.13 10.78
N SER A 96 1.60 0.06 11.12
CA SER A 96 3.05 0.08 11.25
C SER A 96 3.72 0.41 9.92
N TYR A 97 3.32 -0.25 8.84
CA TYR A 97 3.79 0.06 7.49
C TYR A 97 3.55 1.53 7.13
N ALA A 98 2.34 2.03 7.32
CA ALA A 98 2.00 3.42 7.04
C ALA A 98 2.84 4.41 7.88
N SER A 99 3.18 4.06 9.11
CA SER A 99 3.96 4.92 10.00
C SER A 99 5.37 5.21 9.51
N ILE A 100 5.96 4.34 8.69
CA ILE A 100 7.29 4.52 8.07
C ILE A 100 7.29 5.71 7.11
N TRP A 101 6.15 5.95 6.47
CA TRP A 101 5.99 6.95 5.42
C TRP A 101 5.49 8.32 5.95
N ARG A 102 5.50 8.55 7.24
CA ARG A 102 5.10 9.82 7.87
C ARG A 102 6.14 10.89 7.59
N THR A 103 6.00 11.55 6.45
CA THR A 103 6.87 12.65 6.01
C THR A 103 6.05 13.91 5.73
N LYS A 104 6.72 15.05 5.76
CA LYS A 104 6.14 16.32 5.34
C LYS A 104 7.20 17.13 4.61
N ASN A 105 6.92 17.52 3.38
CA ASN A 105 7.78 18.31 2.52
C ASN A 105 7.17 19.70 2.29
N ARG A 106 7.97 20.68 1.86
CA ARG A 106 7.47 21.90 1.25
C ARG A 106 6.93 21.60 -0.15
N ASP A 107 6.00 22.41 -0.63
CA ASP A 107 5.32 22.19 -1.91
C ASP A 107 6.32 22.13 -3.09
N GLU A 108 7.27 23.07 -3.11
CA GLU A 108 8.28 23.14 -4.19
C GLU A 108 9.14 21.87 -4.24
N LEU A 109 9.48 21.32 -3.07
CA LEU A 109 10.23 20.08 -2.99
C LEU A 109 9.38 18.87 -3.41
N ALA A 110 8.11 18.84 -3.02
CA ALA A 110 7.17 17.80 -3.42
C ALA A 110 7.00 17.78 -4.95
N GLU A 111 6.83 18.95 -5.59
CA GLU A 111 6.76 19.08 -7.05
C GLU A 111 8.06 18.64 -7.74
N GLN A 112 9.21 19.04 -7.20
CA GLN A 112 10.51 18.64 -7.74
C GLN A 112 10.68 17.12 -7.70
N TYR A 113 10.32 16.46 -6.59
CA TYR A 113 10.43 15.01 -6.44
C TYR A 113 9.57 14.26 -7.45
N LEU A 114 8.37 14.74 -7.78
CA LEU A 114 7.55 14.11 -8.82
C LEU A 114 8.24 14.03 -10.20
N GLN A 115 9.21 14.91 -10.45
CA GLN A 115 9.92 14.97 -11.74
C GLN A 115 11.19 14.14 -11.77
N ILE A 116 11.89 14.01 -10.62
CA ILE A 116 13.26 13.48 -10.60
C ILE A 116 13.45 12.26 -9.70
N ASP A 117 12.57 12.05 -8.71
CA ASP A 117 12.73 10.95 -7.77
C ASP A 117 12.09 9.67 -8.32
N PRO A 118 12.84 8.54 -8.42
CA PRO A 118 12.29 7.26 -8.82
C PRO A 118 11.34 6.65 -7.77
N HIS A 119 11.22 7.27 -6.59
CA HIS A 119 10.28 6.86 -5.56
C HIS A 119 8.98 7.66 -5.65
N SER A 120 7.87 6.98 -5.50
CA SER A 120 6.57 7.64 -5.36
C SER A 120 6.51 8.43 -4.05
N PRO A 121 5.72 9.51 -3.98
CA PRO A 121 5.47 10.23 -2.72
C PRO A 121 5.02 9.27 -1.60
N ALA A 122 5.41 9.58 -0.37
CA ALA A 122 5.17 8.73 0.80
C ALA A 122 3.70 8.30 0.96
N GLU A 123 2.76 9.22 0.74
CA GLU A 123 1.32 8.93 0.72
C GLU A 123 0.96 7.87 -0.33
N CYS A 124 1.52 7.98 -1.54
CA CYS A 124 1.25 7.04 -2.63
C CYS A 124 1.93 5.68 -2.38
N ARG A 125 3.09 5.63 -1.73
CA ARG A 125 3.74 4.39 -1.29
C ARG A 125 2.92 3.66 -0.23
N THR A 126 2.22 4.38 0.63
CA THR A 126 1.30 3.80 1.60
C THR A 126 0.01 3.33 0.94
N ASN A 127 -0.74 4.27 0.37
CA ASN A 127 -2.10 4.03 -0.09
C ASN A 127 -2.14 3.21 -1.39
N GLY A 128 -1.23 3.50 -2.32
CA GLY A 128 -1.14 2.78 -3.59
C GLY A 128 -0.79 1.30 -3.41
N ILE A 129 0.05 0.97 -2.43
CA ILE A 129 0.39 -0.42 -2.12
C ILE A 129 -0.75 -1.10 -1.36
N ALA A 130 -1.28 -0.50 -0.29
CA ALA A 130 -2.33 -1.10 0.51
C ALA A 130 -3.57 -1.49 -0.33
N ARG A 131 -3.97 -0.66 -1.30
CA ARG A 131 -5.09 -0.92 -2.22
C ARG A 131 -4.92 -2.17 -3.08
N ASN A 132 -3.70 -2.65 -3.28
CA ASN A 132 -3.41 -3.85 -4.06
C ASN A 132 -3.34 -5.13 -3.21
N VAL A 133 -3.47 -5.04 -1.88
CA VAL A 133 -3.36 -6.16 -0.95
C VAL A 133 -4.73 -6.56 -0.42
N ASP A 134 -5.22 -7.76 -0.75
CA ASP A 134 -6.56 -8.22 -0.36
C ASP A 134 -6.77 -8.24 1.16
N LEU A 135 -5.73 -8.54 1.94
CA LEU A 135 -5.80 -8.56 3.40
C LEU A 135 -6.02 -7.15 4.01
N PHE A 136 -5.69 -6.08 3.29
CA PHE A 136 -6.02 -4.71 3.70
C PHE A 136 -7.52 -4.49 3.79
N TYR A 137 -8.27 -4.97 2.81
CA TYR A 137 -9.72 -4.85 2.77
C TYR A 137 -10.38 -5.59 3.94
N LYS A 138 -9.85 -6.76 4.30
CA LYS A 138 -10.31 -7.54 5.46
C LYS A 138 -9.96 -6.87 6.78
N ALA A 139 -8.76 -6.28 6.88
CA ALA A 139 -8.29 -5.62 8.10
C ALA A 139 -9.16 -4.41 8.49
N PHE A 140 -9.64 -3.66 7.50
CA PHE A 140 -10.34 -2.38 7.71
C PHE A 140 -11.79 -2.38 7.22
N ASP A 141 -12.34 -3.53 6.82
CA ASP A 141 -13.70 -3.68 6.27
C ASP A 141 -13.99 -2.68 5.13
N VAL A 142 -12.98 -2.49 4.24
CA VAL A 142 -13.06 -1.53 3.14
C VAL A 142 -14.06 -1.99 2.08
N LYS A 143 -14.94 -1.09 1.67
CA LYS A 143 -16.08 -1.33 0.78
C LYS A 143 -16.01 -0.50 -0.50
N PRO A 144 -16.82 -0.82 -1.52
CA PRO A 144 -16.80 -0.11 -2.82
C PRO A 144 -16.98 1.41 -2.74
N GLU A 145 -17.68 1.91 -1.72
CA GLU A 145 -17.91 3.34 -1.49
C GLU A 145 -16.75 4.07 -0.83
N ASP A 146 -15.75 3.34 -0.32
CA ASP A 146 -14.63 3.93 0.38
C ASP A 146 -13.54 4.43 -0.59
N GLY A 147 -12.88 5.55 -0.27
CA GLY A 147 -11.84 6.15 -1.10
C GLY A 147 -10.60 5.26 -1.32
N MET A 148 -10.40 4.27 -0.46
CA MET A 148 -9.33 3.27 -0.60
C MET A 148 -9.73 2.03 -1.40
N TRP A 149 -10.98 1.95 -1.87
CA TRP A 149 -11.43 0.82 -2.67
C TRP A 149 -10.72 0.78 -4.02
N LEU A 150 -10.36 -0.41 -4.43
CA LEU A 150 -9.92 -0.75 -5.79
C LEU A 150 -10.58 -2.07 -6.15
N ASP A 151 -11.25 -2.12 -7.31
CA ASP A 151 -11.93 -3.33 -7.74
C ASP A 151 -10.98 -4.53 -7.81
N PRO A 152 -11.42 -5.73 -7.42
CA PRO A 152 -10.54 -6.91 -7.34
C PRO A 152 -9.81 -7.24 -8.64
N ASP A 153 -10.44 -6.98 -9.79
CA ASP A 153 -9.85 -7.17 -11.12
C ASP A 153 -8.82 -6.10 -11.47
N GLN A 154 -8.81 -4.96 -10.76
CA GLN A 154 -7.84 -3.88 -10.92
C GLN A 154 -6.62 -4.05 -10.00
N ARG A 155 -6.72 -4.87 -8.95
CA ARG A 155 -5.60 -5.13 -8.03
C ARG A 155 -4.47 -5.86 -8.73
N VAL A 156 -3.24 -5.39 -8.50
CA VAL A 156 -2.03 -6.02 -9.03
C VAL A 156 -1.50 -7.01 -8.01
N ARG A 157 -1.41 -8.26 -8.41
CA ARG A 157 -0.80 -9.34 -7.61
C ARG A 157 0.47 -9.78 -8.32
N ILE A 158 1.60 -9.69 -7.63
CA ILE A 158 2.92 -9.98 -8.22
C ILE A 158 3.31 -11.45 -7.92
N TRP A 159 2.86 -12.00 -6.81
CA TRP A 159 3.15 -13.37 -6.32
C TRP A 159 1.90 -14.10 -5.89
#